data_9e379840af8628f273403a36a2de1295
#
_entry.id   9e379840af8628f273403a36a2de1295
#
_cell.length_a   1.000
_cell.length_b   1.000
_cell.length_c   1.000
_cell.angle_alpha   90.00
_cell.angle_beta   90.00
_cell.angle_gamma   90.00
#
_symmetry.space_group_name_H-M   'P 1'
#
loop_
_entity.id
_entity.type
_entity.pdbx_description
1 polymer ?
#
loop_
_entity_poly.entity_id
_entity_poly.type
_entity_poly.pdbx_seq_one_letter_code
_entity_poly.pdbx_strand_id
1 'polypeptide(L)'
;MTKLYSNSLLILGIIEDIDIYKIKSPEFLHRIPNTEDLYDSIKEKGLLQPIIVRPVDDYFEIVAGNRRFESCKKLGWKKIICHIVELDDKEAFELALIENIQRKNLDPIEEAQSFKTYIVNFGWGGISELASKIGKSVSYVDKRIKLLELPPNIVNSISLAKISPTAGEELLGIRDGHKQSKLAELIQEKKISSRTIRKMAKCIREDDIDDDFLQHNIRDQISMADIDRDTQRIFDKSITILKIAAQKIAQLISEVEENWILYEIMMQHKYALDEQIDILIKQKKKS
;
A
#
# COMPACT_ATOMS: atom_id res chain seq x y z
N MET A 1 9.11 27.03 4.09
CA MET A 1 7.72 27.29 4.54
C MET A 1 6.79 26.36 3.78
N THR A 2 6.31 25.38 4.47
CA THR A 2 5.70 24.13 4.02
C THR A 2 4.26 24.36 3.58
N LYS A 3 3.99 24.25 2.29
CA LYS A 3 2.61 24.12 1.76
C LYS A 3 2.12 22.68 1.97
N LEU A 4 1.79 22.36 3.18
CA LEU A 4 1.03 21.16 3.57
C LEU A 4 -0.15 21.68 4.38
N TYR A 5 -1.37 21.40 3.92
CA TYR A 5 -2.67 21.81 4.47
C TYR A 5 -3.36 22.99 3.76
N SER A 6 -3.65 22.82 2.48
CA SER A 6 -4.63 23.66 1.80
C SER A 6 -5.96 22.90 1.63
N ASN A 7 -6.49 22.29 2.66
CA ASN A 7 -7.89 21.90 2.88
C ASN A 7 -8.07 21.32 4.29
N SER A 8 -7.42 21.91 5.29
CA SER A 8 -7.87 21.71 6.66
C SER A 8 -9.17 22.50 6.81
N LEU A 9 -10.30 21.82 6.71
CA LEU A 9 -11.45 22.19 7.53
C LEU A 9 -10.89 22.43 8.93
N LEU A 10 -10.82 23.69 9.36
CA LEU A 10 -10.71 24.04 10.77
C LEU A 10 -12.01 23.51 11.37
N ILE A 11 -11.98 22.27 11.83
CA ILE A 11 -13.10 21.64 12.50
C ILE A 11 -13.19 22.37 13.82
N LEU A 12 -14.00 23.43 13.85
CA LEU A 12 -14.33 24.16 15.06
C LEU A 12 -15.11 23.21 15.94
N GLY A 13 -14.59 22.90 17.12
CA GLY A 13 -15.21 22.00 18.06
C GLY A 13 -14.78 22.31 19.47
N ILE A 14 -15.43 21.69 20.42
CA ILE A 14 -15.19 21.84 21.86
C ILE A 14 -14.45 20.63 22.36
N ILE A 15 -13.44 20.83 23.21
CA ILE A 15 -12.74 19.73 23.88
C ILE A 15 -13.33 19.57 25.27
N GLU A 16 -13.87 18.39 25.57
CA GLU A 16 -14.54 18.09 26.82
C GLU A 16 -14.34 16.63 27.24
N ASP A 17 -14.43 16.40 28.57
CA ASP A 17 -14.40 15.05 29.15
C ASP A 17 -15.80 14.44 29.11
N ILE A 18 -15.99 13.39 28.30
CA ILE A 18 -17.26 12.70 28.12
C ILE A 18 -17.24 11.35 28.83
N ASP A 19 -18.36 11.00 29.47
CA ASP A 19 -18.56 9.70 30.07
C ASP A 19 -18.51 8.61 29.00
N ILE A 20 -17.66 7.58 29.20
CA ILE A 20 -17.35 6.56 28.19
C ILE A 20 -18.59 5.77 27.75
N TYR A 21 -19.59 5.63 28.62
CA TYR A 21 -20.84 4.94 28.31
C TYR A 21 -21.75 5.72 27.35
N LYS A 22 -21.54 7.04 27.22
CA LYS A 22 -22.25 7.89 26.26
C LYS A 22 -21.63 7.86 24.86
N ILE A 23 -20.49 7.19 24.69
CA ILE A 23 -19.76 7.15 23.44
C ILE A 23 -19.98 5.80 22.76
N LYS A 24 -20.32 5.81 21.47
CA LYS A 24 -20.55 4.61 20.65
C LYS A 24 -19.63 4.62 19.44
N SER A 25 -19.18 3.43 19.03
CA SER A 25 -18.51 3.23 17.74
C SER A 25 -19.53 3.29 16.61
N PRO A 26 -19.20 3.85 15.43
CA PRO A 26 -20.12 3.94 14.31
C PRO A 26 -20.42 2.53 13.74
N GLU A 27 -21.64 2.33 13.24
CA GLU A 27 -22.12 1.04 12.73
C GLU A 27 -21.32 0.53 11.52
N PHE A 28 -20.71 1.42 10.75
CA PHE A 28 -19.93 1.05 9.55
C PHE A 28 -18.51 0.57 9.86
N LEU A 29 -18.05 0.62 11.12
CA LEU A 29 -16.76 0.07 11.53
C LEU A 29 -16.91 -1.41 11.91
N HIS A 30 -16.76 -2.29 10.93
CA HIS A 30 -16.95 -3.74 11.10
C HIS A 30 -15.80 -4.47 11.83
N ARG A 31 -14.68 -3.80 12.09
CA ARG A 31 -13.51 -4.46 12.67
C ARG A 31 -13.17 -3.92 14.04
N ILE A 32 -13.00 -4.83 15.01
CA ILE A 32 -12.41 -4.49 16.31
C ILE A 32 -10.90 -4.24 16.07
N PRO A 33 -10.43 -3.01 16.29
CA PRO A 33 -9.04 -2.69 16.03
C PRO A 33 -8.11 -3.40 17.01
N ASN A 34 -6.95 -3.88 16.54
CA ASN A 34 -5.88 -4.31 17.45
C ASN A 34 -5.39 -3.09 18.25
N THR A 35 -5.40 -3.21 19.58
CA THR A 35 -5.14 -2.12 20.53
C THR A 35 -3.92 -2.37 21.40
N GLU A 36 -3.19 -3.49 21.26
CA GLU A 36 -2.13 -3.90 22.19
C GLU A 36 -1.03 -2.84 22.33
N ASP A 37 -0.43 -2.41 21.23
CA ASP A 37 0.64 -1.39 21.24
C ASP A 37 0.19 -0.05 21.85
N LEU A 38 -1.09 0.31 21.68
CA LEU A 38 -1.65 1.58 22.13
C LEU A 38 -2.09 1.53 23.59
N TYR A 39 -2.51 0.36 24.07
CA TYR A 39 -2.92 0.11 25.42
C TYR A 39 -1.81 0.43 26.43
N ASP A 40 -0.61 -0.09 26.21
CA ASP A 40 0.53 0.15 27.10
C ASP A 40 0.95 1.62 27.08
N SER A 41 0.96 2.24 25.93
CA SER A 41 1.29 3.67 25.81
C SER A 41 0.29 4.56 26.54
N ILE A 42 -1.02 4.29 26.43
CA ILE A 42 -2.07 5.07 27.11
C ILE A 42 -2.02 4.82 28.63
N LYS A 43 -1.70 3.61 29.06
CA LYS A 43 -1.55 3.27 30.47
C LYS A 43 -0.40 4.05 31.14
N GLU A 44 0.72 4.24 30.43
CA GLU A 44 1.89 4.94 30.96
C GLU A 44 1.78 6.46 30.86
N LYS A 45 1.32 6.98 29.71
CA LYS A 45 1.42 8.41 29.36
C LYS A 45 0.08 9.12 29.34
N GLY A 46 -1.03 8.39 29.52
CA GLY A 46 -2.36 8.91 29.32
C GLY A 46 -2.72 9.11 27.86
N LEU A 47 -3.88 9.69 27.60
CA LEU A 47 -4.37 9.98 26.26
C LEU A 47 -3.80 11.33 25.78
N LEU A 48 -2.78 11.30 24.91
CA LEU A 48 -2.10 12.51 24.42
C LEU A 48 -2.92 13.28 23.36
N GLN A 49 -3.83 12.60 22.68
CA GLN A 49 -4.69 13.20 21.65
C GLN A 49 -6.15 12.82 21.91
N PRO A 50 -7.08 13.79 21.96
CA PRO A 50 -8.49 13.50 22.13
C PRO A 50 -9.01 12.63 20.98
N ILE A 51 -10.06 11.86 21.23
CA ILE A 51 -10.85 11.23 20.16
C ILE A 51 -11.77 12.26 19.54
N ILE A 52 -12.12 12.11 18.27
CA ILE A 52 -13.09 12.98 17.59
C ILE A 52 -14.45 12.30 17.64
N VAL A 53 -15.44 13.02 18.16
CA VAL A 53 -16.81 12.53 18.28
C VAL A 53 -17.78 13.58 17.75
N ARG A 54 -18.95 13.12 17.30
CA ARG A 54 -20.10 13.99 16.96
C ARG A 54 -21.29 13.69 17.87
N PRO A 55 -22.13 14.66 18.22
CA PRO A 55 -23.39 14.42 18.92
C PRO A 55 -24.39 13.72 17.99
N VAL A 56 -25.06 12.68 18.49
CA VAL A 56 -26.15 11.98 17.81
C VAL A 56 -27.20 11.70 18.87
N ASP A 57 -28.33 12.38 18.80
CA ASP A 57 -29.40 12.29 19.81
C ASP A 57 -28.87 12.40 21.25
N ASP A 58 -28.96 11.31 22.03
CA ASP A 58 -28.54 11.24 23.43
C ASP A 58 -27.13 10.69 23.66
N TYR A 59 -26.36 10.44 22.60
CA TYR A 59 -25.00 9.88 22.69
C TYR A 59 -24.02 10.57 21.74
N PHE A 60 -22.75 10.21 21.86
CA PHE A 60 -21.70 10.68 20.99
C PHE A 60 -21.21 9.52 20.11
N GLU A 61 -21.10 9.73 18.81
CA GLU A 61 -20.57 8.76 17.87
C GLU A 61 -19.12 9.07 17.55
N ILE A 62 -18.27 8.05 17.54
CA ILE A 62 -16.85 8.20 17.22
C ILE A 62 -16.69 8.43 15.73
N VAL A 63 -16.06 9.55 15.36
CA VAL A 63 -15.66 9.85 13.98
C VAL A 63 -14.21 9.40 13.74
N ALA A 64 -13.32 9.65 14.72
CA ALA A 64 -11.92 9.20 14.62
C ALA A 64 -11.35 8.86 16.00
N GLY A 65 -10.47 7.88 16.06
CA GLY A 65 -9.80 7.47 17.29
C GLY A 65 -10.38 6.23 17.98
N ASN A 66 -11.10 5.36 17.27
CA ASN A 66 -11.73 4.16 17.83
C ASN A 66 -10.73 3.24 18.58
N ARG A 67 -9.49 3.09 18.09
CA ARG A 67 -8.43 2.34 18.81
C ARG A 67 -8.12 2.94 20.18
N ARG A 68 -8.08 4.27 20.28
CA ARG A 68 -7.86 5.01 21.54
C ARG A 68 -9.02 4.79 22.50
N PHE A 69 -10.25 4.90 22.00
CA PHE A 69 -11.47 4.64 22.76
C PHE A 69 -11.48 3.23 23.35
N GLU A 70 -11.24 2.20 22.53
CA GLU A 70 -11.21 0.80 22.96
C GLU A 70 -10.10 0.53 23.99
N SER A 71 -8.93 1.17 23.84
CA SER A 71 -7.85 1.06 24.83
C SER A 71 -8.24 1.70 26.16
N CYS A 72 -8.82 2.90 26.16
CA CYS A 72 -9.30 3.56 27.38
C CYS A 72 -10.43 2.76 28.07
N LYS A 73 -11.33 2.17 27.28
CA LYS A 73 -12.39 1.29 27.77
C LYS A 73 -11.83 0.05 28.46
N LYS A 74 -10.84 -0.61 27.84
CA LYS A 74 -10.12 -1.75 28.46
C LYS A 74 -9.36 -1.38 29.73
N LEU A 75 -8.86 -0.13 29.84
CA LEU A 75 -8.22 0.40 31.03
C LEU A 75 -9.22 0.77 32.15
N GLY A 76 -10.53 0.66 31.90
CA GLY A 76 -11.58 0.96 32.88
C GLY A 76 -11.78 2.45 33.13
N TRP A 77 -11.41 3.31 32.19
CA TRP A 77 -11.65 4.75 32.32
C TRP A 77 -13.16 5.05 32.37
N LYS A 78 -13.56 5.99 33.22
CA LYS A 78 -14.95 6.43 33.31
C LYS A 78 -15.24 7.58 32.34
N LYS A 79 -14.25 8.43 32.09
CA LYS A 79 -14.35 9.58 31.18
C LYS A 79 -13.17 9.56 30.22
N ILE A 80 -13.37 10.13 29.05
CA ILE A 80 -12.34 10.26 28.02
C ILE A 80 -12.42 11.65 27.40
N ILE A 81 -11.25 12.26 27.18
CA ILE A 81 -11.17 13.56 26.53
C ILE A 81 -11.55 13.43 25.06
N CYS A 82 -12.55 14.20 24.63
CA CYS A 82 -13.11 14.18 23.29
C CYS A 82 -13.04 15.56 22.64
N HIS A 83 -12.82 15.60 21.36
CA HIS A 83 -13.04 16.75 20.50
C HIS A 83 -14.42 16.57 19.86
N ILE A 84 -15.39 17.33 20.34
CA ILE A 84 -16.77 17.29 19.88
C ILE A 84 -16.89 18.18 18.64
N VAL A 85 -17.41 17.63 17.57
CA VAL A 85 -17.55 18.31 16.27
C VAL A 85 -18.97 18.10 15.77
N GLU A 86 -19.64 19.14 15.34
CA GLU A 86 -20.92 19.04 14.66
C GLU A 86 -20.71 18.62 13.19
N LEU A 87 -21.10 17.41 12.85
CA LEU A 87 -20.97 16.83 11.52
C LEU A 87 -22.26 16.08 11.18
N ASP A 88 -22.71 16.21 9.95
CA ASP A 88 -23.74 15.33 9.41
C ASP A 88 -23.19 13.91 9.12
N ASP A 89 -24.07 12.97 8.72
CA ASP A 89 -23.67 11.58 8.48
C ASP A 89 -22.64 11.46 7.34
N LYS A 90 -22.80 12.26 6.29
CA LYS A 90 -21.90 12.29 5.15
C LYS A 90 -20.52 12.82 5.55
N GLU A 91 -20.47 13.94 6.24
CA GLU A 91 -19.24 14.58 6.71
C GLU A 91 -18.47 13.68 7.68
N ALA A 92 -19.18 13.06 8.62
CA ALA A 92 -18.61 12.12 9.58
C ALA A 92 -17.99 10.90 8.89
N PHE A 93 -18.69 10.34 7.91
CA PHE A 93 -18.18 9.22 7.11
C PHE A 93 -16.96 9.63 6.27
N GLU A 94 -17.02 10.78 5.59
CA GLU A 94 -15.91 11.31 4.79
C GLU A 94 -14.67 11.52 5.67
N LEU A 95 -14.81 12.09 6.85
CA LEU A 95 -13.69 12.32 7.77
C LEU A 95 -13.09 11.00 8.26
N ALA A 96 -13.93 10.05 8.67
CA ALA A 96 -13.48 8.72 9.08
C ALA A 96 -12.77 7.96 7.94
N LEU A 97 -13.26 8.10 6.72
CA LEU A 97 -12.66 7.49 5.53
C LEU A 97 -11.29 8.09 5.21
N ILE A 98 -11.17 9.42 5.25
CA ILE A 98 -9.90 10.12 5.02
C ILE A 98 -8.86 9.71 6.07
N GLU A 99 -9.25 9.67 7.35
CA GLU A 99 -8.36 9.22 8.44
C GLU A 99 -7.88 7.79 8.21
N ASN A 100 -8.79 6.88 7.83
CA ASN A 100 -8.45 5.49 7.55
C ASN A 100 -7.50 5.33 6.34
N ILE A 101 -7.73 6.07 5.25
CA ILE A 101 -6.87 6.04 4.05
C ILE A 101 -5.44 6.55 4.35
N GLN A 102 -5.30 7.48 5.30
CA GLN A 102 -3.99 7.99 5.70
C GLN A 102 -3.19 6.97 6.53
N ARG A 103 -3.83 5.93 7.04
CA ARG A 103 -3.13 4.83 7.73
C ARG A 103 -2.37 3.96 6.74
N LYS A 104 -1.13 3.62 7.06
CA LYS A 104 -0.23 2.82 6.19
C LYS A 104 -0.71 1.38 5.93
N ASN A 105 -1.67 0.86 6.68
CA ASN A 105 -2.07 -0.56 6.70
C ASN A 105 -3.58 -0.76 6.54
N LEU A 106 -4.25 0.03 5.71
CA LEU A 106 -5.65 -0.19 5.40
C LEU A 106 -5.81 -1.45 4.54
N ASP A 107 -6.75 -2.32 4.90
CA ASP A 107 -7.14 -3.47 4.07
C ASP A 107 -7.76 -2.96 2.76
N PRO A 108 -7.24 -3.36 1.59
CA PRO A 108 -7.75 -2.92 0.30
C PRO A 108 -9.22 -3.29 0.06
N ILE A 109 -9.71 -4.35 0.67
CA ILE A 109 -11.10 -4.79 0.54
C ILE A 109 -12.02 -3.98 1.46
N GLU A 110 -11.59 -3.67 2.69
CA GLU A 110 -12.30 -2.75 3.58
C GLU A 110 -12.42 -1.34 2.95
N GLU A 111 -11.34 -0.87 2.30
CA GLU A 111 -11.35 0.38 1.55
C GLU A 111 -12.36 0.35 0.40
N ALA A 112 -12.36 -0.73 -0.39
CA ALA A 112 -13.31 -0.92 -1.49
C ALA A 112 -14.77 -0.95 -1.01
N GLN A 113 -15.04 -1.62 0.10
CA GLN A 113 -16.36 -1.66 0.73
C GLN A 113 -16.82 -0.27 1.20
N SER A 114 -15.92 0.50 1.82
CA SER A 114 -16.23 1.86 2.25
C SER A 114 -16.55 2.78 1.05
N PHE A 115 -15.81 2.66 -0.06
CA PHE A 115 -16.10 3.39 -1.29
C PHE A 115 -17.46 3.01 -1.87
N LYS A 116 -17.77 1.71 -1.92
CA LYS A 116 -19.06 1.21 -2.38
C LYS A 116 -20.21 1.70 -1.50
N THR A 117 -20.01 1.68 -0.18
CA THR A 117 -20.99 2.18 0.78
C THR A 117 -21.30 3.66 0.55
N TYR A 118 -20.28 4.49 0.37
CA TYR A 118 -20.45 5.91 0.07
C TYR A 118 -21.26 6.16 -1.20
N ILE A 119 -20.91 5.47 -2.29
CA ILE A 119 -21.46 5.73 -3.63
C ILE A 119 -22.83 5.06 -3.82
N VAL A 120 -22.94 3.78 -3.45
CA VAL A 120 -24.11 2.95 -3.80
C VAL A 120 -25.12 2.92 -2.66
N ASN A 121 -24.69 2.67 -1.42
CA ASN A 121 -25.61 2.46 -0.32
C ASN A 121 -26.21 3.79 0.18
N PHE A 122 -25.39 4.82 0.27
CA PHE A 122 -25.83 6.13 0.72
C PHE A 122 -26.15 7.10 -0.42
N GLY A 123 -25.60 6.88 -1.62
CA GLY A 123 -25.84 7.77 -2.76
C GLY A 123 -25.31 9.20 -2.55
N TRP A 124 -24.31 9.37 -1.68
CA TRP A 124 -23.80 10.70 -1.30
C TRP A 124 -22.99 11.40 -2.39
N GLY A 125 -22.63 10.69 -3.46
CA GLY A 125 -21.92 11.25 -4.60
C GLY A 125 -21.36 10.16 -5.50
N GLY A 126 -20.79 10.58 -6.63
CA GLY A 126 -20.17 9.68 -7.61
C GLY A 126 -18.71 9.39 -7.31
N ILE A 127 -18.11 8.49 -8.11
CA ILE A 127 -16.68 8.11 -8.02
C ILE A 127 -15.79 9.34 -8.10
N SER A 128 -16.10 10.30 -8.98
CA SER A 128 -15.29 11.52 -9.17
C SER A 128 -15.30 12.43 -7.94
N GLU A 129 -16.47 12.58 -7.29
CA GLU A 129 -16.60 13.37 -6.08
C GLU A 129 -15.83 12.74 -4.93
N LEU A 130 -16.04 11.43 -4.69
CA LEU A 130 -15.31 10.70 -3.68
C LEU A 130 -13.80 10.80 -3.90
N ALA A 131 -13.33 10.56 -5.13
CA ALA A 131 -11.90 10.63 -5.48
C ALA A 131 -11.29 12.00 -5.14
N SER A 132 -12.01 13.08 -5.45
CA SER A 132 -11.59 14.45 -5.09
C SER A 132 -11.49 14.65 -3.58
N LYS A 133 -12.49 14.17 -2.82
CA LYS A 133 -12.55 14.29 -1.35
C LYS A 133 -11.38 13.58 -0.65
N ILE A 134 -11.07 12.35 -1.08
CA ILE A 134 -10.01 11.54 -0.47
C ILE A 134 -8.61 11.79 -1.07
N GLY A 135 -8.48 12.69 -2.05
CA GLY A 135 -7.21 13.01 -2.70
C GLY A 135 -6.62 11.87 -3.54
N LYS A 136 -7.48 11.04 -4.15
CA LYS A 136 -7.09 9.93 -5.04
C LYS A 136 -7.56 10.16 -6.47
N SER A 137 -7.03 9.39 -7.43
CA SER A 137 -7.54 9.44 -8.79
C SER A 137 -8.87 8.70 -8.92
N VAL A 138 -9.71 9.14 -9.88
CA VAL A 138 -10.98 8.46 -10.23
C VAL A 138 -10.72 6.99 -10.57
N SER A 139 -9.67 6.71 -11.35
CA SER A 139 -9.27 5.34 -11.71
C SER A 139 -8.88 4.50 -10.49
N TYR A 140 -8.28 5.10 -9.46
CA TYR A 140 -7.96 4.40 -8.22
C TYR A 140 -9.22 3.92 -7.51
N VAL A 141 -10.21 4.80 -7.34
CA VAL A 141 -11.47 4.48 -6.67
C VAL A 141 -12.26 3.43 -7.46
N ASP A 142 -12.38 3.60 -8.79
CA ASP A 142 -13.08 2.65 -9.67
C ASP A 142 -12.47 1.25 -9.60
N LYS A 143 -11.15 1.14 -9.76
CA LYS A 143 -10.45 -0.15 -9.69
C LYS A 143 -10.56 -0.80 -8.32
N ARG A 144 -10.51 0.00 -7.25
CA ARG A 144 -10.64 -0.49 -5.90
C ARG A 144 -12.02 -1.11 -5.66
N ILE A 145 -13.10 -0.44 -6.06
CA ILE A 145 -14.47 -0.95 -5.95
C ILE A 145 -14.65 -2.25 -6.76
N LYS A 146 -14.08 -2.32 -7.96
CA LYS A 146 -14.14 -3.50 -8.82
C LYS A 146 -13.50 -4.74 -8.21
N LEU A 147 -12.56 -4.61 -7.26
CA LEU A 147 -12.02 -5.77 -6.56
C LEU A 147 -13.10 -6.59 -5.82
N LEU A 148 -14.23 -5.97 -5.46
CA LEU A 148 -15.36 -6.65 -4.84
C LEU A 148 -16.17 -7.53 -5.82
N GLU A 149 -15.90 -7.44 -7.12
CA GLU A 149 -16.52 -8.26 -8.17
C GLU A 149 -15.77 -9.60 -8.36
N LEU A 150 -14.58 -9.72 -7.77
CA LEU A 150 -13.78 -10.95 -7.82
C LEU A 150 -14.45 -12.08 -7.00
N PRO A 151 -14.20 -13.36 -7.34
CA PRO A 151 -14.62 -14.48 -6.54
C PRO A 151 -14.23 -14.36 -5.06
N PRO A 152 -15.07 -14.84 -4.11
CA PRO A 152 -14.84 -14.66 -2.67
C PRO A 152 -13.49 -15.17 -2.16
N ASN A 153 -12.98 -16.28 -2.74
CA ASN A 153 -11.66 -16.82 -2.43
C ASN A 153 -10.52 -15.87 -2.77
N ILE A 154 -10.63 -15.13 -3.89
CA ILE A 154 -9.64 -14.14 -4.31
C ILE A 154 -9.75 -12.87 -3.46
N VAL A 155 -10.97 -12.39 -3.20
CA VAL A 155 -11.23 -11.26 -2.30
C VAL A 155 -10.61 -11.51 -0.93
N ASN A 156 -10.83 -12.69 -0.34
CA ASN A 156 -10.23 -13.07 0.93
C ASN A 156 -8.69 -13.14 0.87
N SER A 157 -8.14 -13.62 -0.24
CA SER A 157 -6.68 -13.67 -0.43
C SER A 157 -6.04 -12.28 -0.55
N ILE A 158 -6.76 -11.29 -1.09
CA ILE A 158 -6.34 -9.89 -1.13
C ILE A 158 -6.38 -9.29 0.29
N SER A 159 -7.46 -9.52 1.04
CA SER A 159 -7.60 -9.05 2.42
C SER A 159 -6.50 -9.63 3.33
N LEU A 160 -6.11 -10.89 3.13
CA LEU A 160 -5.00 -11.53 3.84
C LEU A 160 -3.61 -11.14 3.32
N ALA A 161 -3.51 -10.18 2.40
CA ALA A 161 -2.28 -9.74 1.75
C ALA A 161 -1.48 -10.87 1.03
N LYS A 162 -2.13 -11.99 0.69
CA LYS A 162 -1.54 -13.08 -0.12
C LYS A 162 -1.47 -12.71 -1.60
N ILE A 163 -2.44 -11.91 -2.07
CA ILE A 163 -2.49 -11.35 -3.42
C ILE A 163 -2.47 -9.82 -3.28
N SER A 164 -1.61 -9.15 -4.06
CA SER A 164 -1.61 -7.68 -4.06
C SER A 164 -2.86 -7.13 -4.76
N PRO A 165 -3.37 -5.96 -4.35
CA PRO A 165 -4.52 -5.33 -5.03
C PRO A 165 -4.29 -5.14 -6.53
N THR A 166 -3.08 -4.77 -6.93
CA THR A 166 -2.71 -4.61 -8.35
C THR A 166 -2.82 -5.93 -9.11
N ALA A 167 -2.46 -7.06 -8.48
CA ALA A 167 -2.64 -8.38 -9.07
C ALA A 167 -4.14 -8.72 -9.20
N GLY A 168 -4.94 -8.39 -8.19
CA GLY A 168 -6.40 -8.50 -8.23
C GLY A 168 -7.02 -7.70 -9.39
N GLU A 169 -6.56 -6.47 -9.63
CA GLU A 169 -7.01 -5.64 -10.76
C GLU A 169 -6.75 -6.32 -12.13
N GLU A 170 -5.64 -7.02 -12.28
CA GLU A 170 -5.34 -7.75 -13.52
C GLU A 170 -6.22 -8.99 -13.70
N LEU A 171 -6.65 -9.61 -12.59
CA LEU A 171 -7.56 -10.76 -12.61
C LEU A 171 -8.99 -10.37 -13.05
N LEU A 172 -9.45 -9.15 -12.78
CA LEU A 172 -10.79 -8.68 -13.16
C LEU A 172 -11.08 -8.81 -14.66
N GLY A 173 -10.05 -8.71 -15.49
CA GLY A 173 -10.22 -8.84 -16.94
C GLY A 173 -10.48 -10.27 -17.45
N ILE A 174 -10.36 -11.30 -16.60
CA ILE A 174 -10.54 -12.71 -16.96
C ILE A 174 -12.02 -13.06 -16.73
N ARG A 175 -12.74 -13.42 -17.81
CA ARG A 175 -14.19 -13.76 -17.74
C ARG A 175 -14.47 -15.14 -17.15
N ASP A 176 -13.55 -16.08 -17.35
CA ASP A 176 -13.67 -17.45 -16.84
C ASP A 176 -13.23 -17.52 -15.38
N GLY A 177 -14.18 -17.76 -14.47
CA GLY A 177 -13.93 -17.84 -13.03
C GLY A 177 -12.98 -18.99 -12.62
N HIS A 178 -12.94 -20.10 -13.39
CA HIS A 178 -12.03 -21.21 -13.15
C HIS A 178 -10.59 -20.80 -13.49
N LYS A 179 -10.34 -20.22 -14.68
CA LYS A 179 -9.04 -19.69 -15.11
C LYS A 179 -8.56 -18.57 -14.18
N GLN A 180 -9.49 -17.72 -13.73
CA GLN A 180 -9.23 -16.65 -12.77
C GLN A 180 -8.75 -17.18 -11.41
N SER A 181 -9.44 -18.21 -10.86
CA SER A 181 -9.06 -18.83 -9.59
C SER A 181 -7.71 -19.56 -9.70
N LYS A 182 -7.47 -20.26 -10.80
CA LYS A 182 -6.22 -20.98 -11.04
C LYS A 182 -5.01 -20.04 -11.16
N LEU A 183 -5.16 -18.90 -11.84
CA LEU A 183 -4.11 -17.87 -11.87
C LEU A 183 -3.90 -17.24 -10.48
N ALA A 184 -4.96 -17.04 -9.70
CA ALA A 184 -4.86 -16.52 -8.34
C ALA A 184 -4.10 -17.48 -7.42
N GLU A 185 -4.29 -18.79 -7.53
CA GLU A 185 -3.53 -19.82 -6.80
C GLU A 185 -2.04 -19.77 -7.15
N LEU A 186 -1.70 -19.68 -8.43
CA LEU A 186 -0.32 -19.54 -8.90
C LEU A 186 0.36 -18.27 -8.36
N ILE A 187 -0.38 -17.16 -8.27
CA ILE A 187 0.13 -15.90 -7.69
C ILE A 187 0.45 -16.07 -6.20
N GLN A 188 -0.35 -16.84 -5.48
CA GLN A 188 -0.14 -17.10 -4.05
C GLN A 188 1.05 -18.04 -3.79
N GLU A 189 1.20 -19.10 -4.60
CA GLU A 189 2.27 -20.08 -4.45
C GLU A 189 3.63 -19.53 -4.85
N LYS A 190 3.65 -18.72 -5.91
CA LYS A 190 4.89 -18.17 -6.48
C LYS A 190 4.84 -16.66 -6.37
N LYS A 191 5.86 -16.03 -5.80
CA LYS A 191 6.00 -14.56 -5.75
C LYS A 191 6.19 -13.96 -7.15
N ILE A 192 5.14 -14.01 -7.97
CA ILE A 192 5.14 -13.56 -9.36
C ILE A 192 5.09 -12.04 -9.43
N SER A 193 5.85 -11.44 -10.36
CA SER A 193 5.82 -9.98 -10.53
C SER A 193 4.52 -9.50 -11.16
N SER A 194 4.10 -8.28 -10.82
CA SER A 194 2.93 -7.64 -11.43
C SER A 194 2.99 -7.57 -12.97
N ARG A 195 4.20 -7.42 -13.53
CA ARG A 195 4.39 -7.42 -14.98
C ARG A 195 4.10 -8.79 -15.62
N THR A 196 4.54 -9.86 -14.96
CA THR A 196 4.29 -11.24 -15.41
C THR A 196 2.80 -11.57 -15.26
N ILE A 197 2.17 -11.20 -14.14
CA ILE A 197 0.72 -11.38 -13.92
C ILE A 197 -0.06 -10.69 -15.03
N ARG A 198 0.29 -9.45 -15.39
CA ARG A 198 -0.36 -8.71 -16.48
C ARG A 198 -0.22 -9.42 -17.83
N LYS A 199 0.96 -9.96 -18.15
CA LYS A 199 1.15 -10.73 -19.39
C LYS A 199 0.30 -11.98 -19.42
N MET A 200 0.29 -12.74 -18.31
CA MET A 200 -0.54 -13.95 -18.17
C MET A 200 -2.03 -13.66 -18.30
N ALA A 201 -2.53 -12.67 -17.56
CA ALA A 201 -3.92 -12.25 -17.64
C ALA A 201 -4.31 -11.79 -19.08
N LYS A 202 -3.36 -11.16 -19.79
CA LYS A 202 -3.57 -10.77 -21.20
C LYS A 202 -3.65 -12.01 -22.10
N CYS A 203 -2.76 -12.96 -21.98
CA CYS A 203 -2.80 -14.20 -22.77
C CYS A 203 -4.10 -14.98 -22.52
N ILE A 204 -4.55 -15.08 -21.25
CA ILE A 204 -5.81 -15.77 -20.93
C ILE A 204 -7.03 -15.05 -21.52
N ARG A 205 -6.98 -13.72 -21.69
CA ARG A 205 -8.06 -12.91 -22.28
C ARG A 205 -8.14 -13.02 -23.81
N GLU A 206 -6.98 -13.15 -24.46
CA GLU A 206 -6.86 -13.10 -25.93
C GLU A 206 -7.02 -14.49 -26.60
N ASP A 207 -6.72 -15.55 -25.85
CA ASP A 207 -6.81 -16.92 -26.36
C ASP A 207 -7.79 -17.75 -25.54
N ASP A 208 -8.64 -18.54 -26.23
CA ASP A 208 -9.38 -19.67 -25.66
C ASP A 208 -8.39 -20.82 -25.33
N ILE A 209 -7.51 -20.55 -24.34
CA ILE A 209 -6.43 -21.44 -23.97
C ILE A 209 -6.98 -22.57 -23.10
N ASP A 210 -6.72 -23.84 -23.48
CA ASP A 210 -7.01 -25.03 -22.72
C ASP A 210 -6.22 -25.08 -21.41
N ASP A 211 -6.80 -25.72 -20.39
CA ASP A 211 -6.24 -25.81 -19.03
C ASP A 211 -4.85 -26.46 -18.98
N ASP A 212 -4.53 -27.40 -19.88
CA ASP A 212 -3.23 -28.06 -19.96
C ASP A 212 -2.13 -27.11 -20.47
N PHE A 213 -2.45 -26.19 -21.36
CA PHE A 213 -1.55 -25.17 -21.86
C PHE A 213 -1.20 -24.16 -20.75
N LEU A 214 -2.14 -23.82 -19.88
CA LEU A 214 -1.92 -22.97 -18.72
C LEU A 214 -0.90 -23.57 -17.73
N GLN A 215 -0.93 -24.90 -17.51
CA GLN A 215 0.00 -25.53 -16.57
C GLN A 215 1.43 -25.63 -17.09
N HIS A 216 1.62 -25.93 -18.37
CA HIS A 216 2.96 -26.13 -18.95
C HIS A 216 3.64 -24.83 -19.36
N ASN A 217 2.99 -23.99 -20.16
CA ASN A 217 3.59 -22.75 -20.67
C ASN A 217 3.75 -21.65 -19.62
N ILE A 218 2.85 -21.60 -18.64
CA ILE A 218 2.97 -20.65 -17.53
C ILE A 218 4.18 -20.99 -16.65
N ARG A 219 4.45 -22.28 -16.39
CA ARG A 219 5.65 -22.69 -15.64
C ARG A 219 6.95 -22.29 -16.34
N ASP A 220 7.03 -22.49 -17.64
CA ASP A 220 8.22 -22.21 -18.42
C ASP A 220 8.45 -20.70 -18.61
N GLN A 221 7.40 -19.91 -18.87
CA GLN A 221 7.50 -18.46 -18.98
C GLN A 221 7.81 -17.77 -17.64
N ILE A 222 7.32 -18.28 -16.51
CA ILE A 222 7.67 -17.77 -15.17
C ILE A 222 9.13 -18.05 -14.88
N SER A 223 9.60 -19.27 -15.13
CA SER A 223 10.99 -19.68 -14.88
C SER A 223 11.97 -18.83 -15.70
N MET A 224 11.71 -18.63 -16.99
CA MET A 224 12.57 -17.82 -17.85
C MET A 224 12.54 -16.32 -17.50
N ALA A 225 11.36 -15.76 -17.25
CA ALA A 225 11.23 -14.33 -16.96
C ALA A 225 11.78 -13.93 -15.58
N ASP A 226 11.77 -14.82 -14.59
CA ASP A 226 12.33 -14.57 -13.27
C ASP A 226 13.85 -14.75 -13.25
N ILE A 227 14.38 -15.74 -13.98
CA ILE A 227 15.84 -15.93 -14.17
C ILE A 227 16.43 -14.72 -14.90
N ASP A 228 15.80 -14.26 -15.98
CA ASP A 228 16.27 -13.11 -16.76
C ASP A 228 16.30 -11.82 -15.92
N ARG A 229 15.28 -11.61 -15.08
CA ARG A 229 15.20 -10.43 -14.21
C ARG A 229 16.22 -10.44 -13.08
N ASP A 230 16.42 -11.57 -12.42
CA ASP A 230 17.40 -11.68 -11.34
C ASP A 230 18.81 -11.55 -11.90
N THR A 231 19.06 -12.09 -13.07
CA THR A 231 20.31 -11.91 -13.83
C THR A 231 20.52 -10.43 -14.17
N GLN A 232 19.54 -9.74 -14.73
CA GLN A 232 19.64 -8.31 -15.02
C GLN A 232 19.85 -7.45 -13.76
N ARG A 233 19.16 -7.77 -12.67
CA ARG A 233 19.37 -7.08 -11.36
C ARG A 233 20.78 -7.28 -10.81
N ILE A 234 21.33 -8.48 -10.95
CA ILE A 234 22.70 -8.78 -10.53
C ILE A 234 23.69 -7.96 -11.37
N PHE A 235 23.52 -7.91 -12.70
CA PHE A 235 24.32 -7.06 -13.57
C PHE A 235 24.26 -5.59 -13.18
N ASP A 236 23.05 -5.04 -12.96
CA ASP A 236 22.88 -3.63 -12.60
C ASP A 236 23.53 -3.29 -11.25
N LYS A 237 23.37 -4.15 -10.24
CA LYS A 237 24.03 -3.98 -8.94
C LYS A 237 25.55 -4.04 -9.07
N SER A 238 26.08 -5.02 -9.81
CA SER A 238 27.53 -5.19 -10.00
C SER A 238 28.12 -4.00 -10.74
N ILE A 239 27.50 -3.55 -11.83
CA ILE A 239 27.93 -2.36 -12.58
C ILE A 239 27.91 -1.11 -11.68
N THR A 240 26.87 -0.94 -10.87
CA THR A 240 26.76 0.22 -9.96
C THR A 240 27.87 0.22 -8.91
N ILE A 241 28.16 -0.92 -8.30
CA ILE A 241 29.22 -1.06 -7.28
C ILE A 241 30.58 -0.73 -7.89
N LEU A 242 30.89 -1.29 -9.08
CA LEU A 242 32.15 -1.04 -9.77
C LEU A 242 32.31 0.43 -10.18
N LYS A 243 31.23 1.09 -10.65
CA LYS A 243 31.26 2.52 -10.95
C LYS A 243 31.56 3.38 -9.72
N ILE A 244 30.94 3.06 -8.57
CA ILE A 244 31.22 3.75 -7.32
C ILE A 244 32.70 3.55 -6.90
N ALA A 245 33.22 2.33 -7.05
CA ALA A 245 34.62 2.05 -6.76
C ALA A 245 35.57 2.81 -7.67
N ALA A 246 35.31 2.81 -8.98
CA ALA A 246 36.12 3.56 -9.97
C ALA A 246 36.09 5.08 -9.68
N GLN A 247 34.94 5.62 -9.29
CA GLN A 247 34.81 7.04 -8.92
C GLN A 247 35.59 7.38 -7.64
N LYS A 248 35.58 6.51 -6.63
CA LYS A 248 36.39 6.70 -5.40
C LYS A 248 37.89 6.63 -5.69
N ILE A 249 38.31 5.71 -6.55
CA ILE A 249 39.72 5.65 -6.97
C ILE A 249 40.11 6.90 -7.75
N ALA A 250 39.25 7.41 -8.64
CA ALA A 250 39.48 8.65 -9.38
C ALA A 250 39.63 9.86 -8.44
N GLN A 251 38.85 9.91 -7.35
CA GLN A 251 38.99 10.94 -6.32
C GLN A 251 40.32 10.82 -5.58
N LEU A 252 40.69 9.60 -5.15
CA LEU A 252 41.98 9.38 -4.47
C LEU A 252 43.18 9.69 -5.37
N ILE A 253 43.11 9.44 -6.68
CA ILE A 253 44.14 9.81 -7.65
C ILE A 253 44.43 11.32 -7.62
N SER A 254 43.40 12.17 -7.49
CA SER A 254 43.56 13.61 -7.40
C SER A 254 44.17 14.10 -6.07
N GLU A 255 44.12 13.26 -5.02
CA GLU A 255 44.72 13.58 -3.71
C GLU A 255 46.19 13.14 -3.55
N VAL A 256 46.68 12.27 -4.49
CA VAL A 256 48.00 11.59 -4.37
C VAL A 256 48.94 11.97 -5.53
N GLU A 257 48.68 13.10 -6.20
CA GLU A 257 49.47 13.56 -7.37
C GLU A 257 50.98 13.70 -7.08
N GLU A 258 51.38 13.94 -5.84
CA GLU A 258 52.81 14.08 -5.45
C GLU A 258 53.54 12.74 -5.31
N ASN A 259 52.84 11.59 -5.22
CA ASN A 259 53.47 10.26 -5.12
C ASN A 259 53.25 9.44 -6.40
N TRP A 260 54.18 9.57 -7.32
CA TRP A 260 54.08 8.98 -8.66
C TRP A 260 53.88 7.43 -8.63
N ILE A 261 54.43 6.69 -7.66
CA ILE A 261 54.28 5.25 -7.55
C ILE A 261 52.82 4.90 -7.18
N LEU A 262 52.29 5.60 -6.21
CA LEU A 262 50.89 5.40 -5.75
C LEU A 262 49.90 5.83 -6.84
N TYR A 263 50.21 6.91 -7.54
CA TYR A 263 49.43 7.40 -8.68
C TYR A 263 49.34 6.34 -9.78
N GLU A 264 50.49 5.74 -10.18
CA GLU A 264 50.55 4.73 -11.24
C GLU A 264 49.74 3.47 -10.84
N ILE A 265 49.90 2.98 -9.59
CA ILE A 265 49.15 1.82 -9.11
C ILE A 265 47.64 2.10 -9.13
N MET A 266 47.19 3.27 -8.65
CA MET A 266 45.79 3.63 -8.65
C MET A 266 45.23 3.79 -10.06
N MET A 267 45.98 4.34 -10.99
CA MET A 267 45.58 4.43 -12.39
C MET A 267 45.40 3.04 -13.02
N GLN A 268 46.30 2.09 -12.79
CA GLN A 268 46.15 0.72 -13.25
C GLN A 268 44.90 0.04 -12.70
N HIS A 269 44.59 0.22 -11.40
CA HIS A 269 43.38 -0.32 -10.81
C HIS A 269 42.11 0.32 -11.38
N LYS A 270 42.14 1.64 -11.63
CA LYS A 270 41.01 2.32 -12.28
C LYS A 270 40.77 1.77 -13.70
N TYR A 271 41.80 1.59 -14.53
CA TYR A 271 41.65 1.03 -15.86
C TYR A 271 41.10 -0.41 -15.82
N ALA A 272 41.55 -1.24 -14.88
CA ALA A 272 41.03 -2.60 -14.71
C ALA A 272 39.53 -2.61 -14.34
N LEU A 273 39.07 -1.67 -13.49
CA LEU A 273 37.69 -1.54 -13.14
C LEU A 273 36.83 -1.05 -14.32
N ASP A 274 37.30 -0.07 -15.07
CA ASP A 274 36.62 0.45 -16.26
C ASP A 274 36.47 -0.66 -17.33
N GLU A 275 37.47 -1.48 -17.53
CA GLU A 275 37.41 -2.64 -18.44
C GLU A 275 36.38 -3.69 -17.97
N GLN A 276 36.35 -4.01 -16.67
CA GLN A 276 35.35 -4.92 -16.10
C GLN A 276 33.93 -4.37 -16.25
N ILE A 277 33.72 -3.07 -16.05
CA ILE A 277 32.43 -2.42 -16.27
C ILE A 277 32.00 -2.58 -17.73
N ASP A 278 32.87 -2.35 -18.68
CA ASP A 278 32.58 -2.49 -20.12
C ASP A 278 32.23 -3.93 -20.51
N ILE A 279 32.94 -4.92 -19.94
CA ILE A 279 32.64 -6.34 -20.15
C ILE A 279 31.23 -6.67 -19.63
N LEU A 280 30.88 -6.23 -18.41
CA LEU A 280 29.56 -6.47 -17.84
C LEU A 280 28.44 -5.79 -18.64
N ILE A 281 28.67 -4.56 -19.12
CA ILE A 281 27.72 -3.86 -20.00
C ILE A 281 27.51 -4.59 -21.32
N LYS A 282 28.56 -5.11 -21.92
CA LYS A 282 28.47 -5.92 -23.15
C LYS A 282 27.75 -7.25 -22.93
N GLN A 283 27.99 -7.93 -21.82
CA GLN A 283 27.29 -9.17 -21.47
C GLN A 283 25.80 -8.89 -21.18
N LYS A 284 25.45 -7.81 -20.43
CA LYS A 284 24.08 -7.41 -20.21
C LYS A 284 23.29 -7.14 -21.51
N LYS A 285 23.93 -6.62 -22.55
CA LYS A 285 23.28 -6.36 -23.85
C LYS A 285 23.04 -7.64 -24.66
N LYS A 286 23.74 -8.73 -24.35
CA LYS A 286 23.59 -10.03 -25.01
C LYS A 286 22.61 -10.97 -24.31
N SER A 287 22.33 -10.72 -23.04
CA SER A 287 21.34 -11.37 -22.19
C SER A 287 19.95 -10.71 -22.34
#